data_bbb38b67239e9d6a2049855595ea8a98
#
_entry.id   bbb38b67239e9d6a2049855595ea8a98
#
_cell.length_a   1.000
_cell.length_b   1.000
_cell.length_c   1.000
_cell.angle_alpha   90.00
_cell.angle_beta   90.00
_cell.angle_gamma   90.00
#
_symmetry.space_group_name_H-M   'P 1'
#
loop_
_entity.id
_entity.type
_entity.pdbx_description
1 polymer ?
#
loop_
_entity_poly.entity_id
_entity_poly.type
_entity_poly.pdbx_seq_one_letter_code
_entity_poly.pdbx_strand_id
1 'polypeptide(L)'
;MKNEKLHELYLENRETFAAFDLNGQAIGNNLYGLPHSFDNAVLHVHEIPTAITVSGTKGAEDGPAGLAKGSKSIELTSEQYRDDAWIPGMWVNETDPELHDLHKKGRDIFEEMIDSNLDHVVEYNSRQINEICEKVNNILERDVTNSLKLNRLVAVIGGCHGSIFGGVKAHAKFNESFSILTVDAHLDLRLAYEGVKWSHASIMRNILTEIPQVKHLTSVGIRSTGADERQYVKENKDRISVFYDSVMRLKMDSQEKNWQNMCYDIVDSIPTVDVYISFDHDGLEVSLCPSTGTPVAGGLSMWQAKTLISTLVAMKKRIIGFDLNEMVPTTQNDRNSAAELFYHMYYCMMVSQGILKD
;
A
#
# COMPACT_ATOMS: atom_id res chain seq x y z
N MET A 1 -17.62 -4.25 -19.42
CA MET A 1 -17.99 -5.55 -18.78
C MET A 1 -17.55 -5.69 -17.33
N LYS A 2 -16.24 -5.60 -16.99
CA LYS A 2 -15.83 -5.73 -15.56
C LYS A 2 -16.41 -4.61 -14.68
N ASN A 3 -16.29 -3.38 -15.11
CA ASN A 3 -16.74 -2.21 -14.36
C ASN A 3 -18.27 -2.05 -14.33
N GLU A 4 -18.98 -2.56 -15.34
CA GLU A 4 -20.45 -2.57 -15.37
C GLU A 4 -21.04 -3.39 -14.22
N LYS A 5 -20.53 -4.60 -14.00
CA LYS A 5 -20.97 -5.45 -12.87
C LYS A 5 -20.68 -4.83 -11.49
N LEU A 6 -19.56 -4.13 -11.35
CA LEU A 6 -19.24 -3.45 -10.11
C LEU A 6 -20.12 -2.22 -9.89
N HIS A 7 -20.49 -1.54 -10.97
CA HIS A 7 -21.46 -0.44 -10.91
C HIS A 7 -22.88 -0.93 -10.62
N GLU A 8 -23.30 -2.07 -11.17
CA GLU A 8 -24.57 -2.73 -10.81
C GLU A 8 -24.61 -3.04 -9.30
N LEU A 9 -23.54 -3.64 -8.77
CA LEU A 9 -23.41 -3.93 -7.35
C LEU A 9 -23.48 -2.66 -6.47
N TYR A 10 -22.87 -1.57 -6.92
CA TYR A 10 -23.01 -0.27 -6.25
C TYR A 10 -24.47 0.20 -6.23
N LEU A 11 -25.21 0.06 -7.34
CA LEU A 11 -26.63 0.45 -7.39
C LEU A 11 -27.50 -0.42 -6.47
N GLU A 12 -27.27 -1.73 -6.41
CA GLU A 12 -27.94 -2.64 -5.47
C GLU A 12 -27.64 -2.26 -4.01
N ASN A 13 -26.39 -1.94 -3.70
CA ASN A 13 -25.98 -1.48 -2.37
C ASN A 13 -26.66 -0.16 -1.97
N ARG A 14 -26.82 0.77 -2.92
CA ARG A 14 -27.48 2.04 -2.68
C ARG A 14 -28.94 1.85 -2.22
N GLU A 15 -29.63 0.88 -2.79
CA GLU A 15 -30.99 0.53 -2.37
C GLU A 15 -30.98 -0.23 -1.03
N THR A 16 -30.10 -1.22 -0.91
CA THR A 16 -30.00 -2.10 0.28
C THR A 16 -29.67 -1.33 1.55
N PHE A 17 -28.75 -0.37 1.45
CA PHE A 17 -28.24 0.39 2.60
C PHE A 17 -28.80 1.82 2.72
N ALA A 18 -29.90 2.13 2.05
CA ALA A 18 -30.51 3.46 2.08
C ALA A 18 -30.85 3.97 3.50
N ALA A 19 -31.06 3.06 4.47
CA ALA A 19 -31.33 3.39 5.87
C ALA A 19 -30.09 3.34 6.78
N PHE A 20 -28.89 3.14 6.23
CA PHE A 20 -27.67 3.10 7.04
C PHE A 20 -27.34 4.49 7.58
N ASP A 21 -27.17 4.60 8.89
CA ASP A 21 -26.85 5.85 9.57
C ASP A 21 -25.33 6.10 9.57
N LEU A 22 -24.89 6.97 8.67
CA LEU A 22 -23.49 7.40 8.57
C LEU A 22 -22.99 8.22 9.76
N ASN A 23 -23.91 8.86 10.50
CA ASN A 23 -23.56 9.67 11.66
C ASN A 23 -23.58 8.85 12.95
N GLY A 24 -23.99 7.60 12.84
CA GLY A 24 -23.99 6.65 13.96
C GLY A 24 -22.60 6.19 14.34
N GLN A 25 -22.47 5.63 15.54
CA GLN A 25 -21.22 5.04 15.98
C GLN A 25 -20.80 3.90 15.03
N ALA A 26 -19.57 3.91 14.56
CA ALA A 26 -18.99 2.84 13.73
C ALA A 26 -18.89 1.54 14.55
N ILE A 27 -19.82 0.62 14.36
CA ILE A 27 -19.92 -0.67 15.06
C ILE A 27 -19.63 -1.83 14.10
N GLY A 28 -19.40 -3.03 14.67
CA GLY A 28 -19.11 -4.23 13.90
C GLY A 28 -17.61 -4.39 13.56
N ASN A 29 -17.30 -5.44 12.80
CA ASN A 29 -15.92 -5.86 12.51
C ASN A 29 -15.36 -5.32 11.20
N ASN A 30 -16.20 -4.81 10.30
CA ASN A 30 -15.73 -4.21 9.06
C ASN A 30 -15.03 -2.86 9.32
N LEU A 31 -14.11 -2.52 8.43
CA LEU A 31 -13.50 -1.18 8.40
C LEU A 31 -14.58 -0.11 8.34
N TYR A 32 -14.35 0.98 9.05
CA TYR A 32 -15.26 2.16 9.13
C TYR A 32 -16.67 1.85 9.64
N GLY A 33 -16.94 0.63 10.17
CA GLY A 33 -18.29 0.21 10.57
C GLY A 33 -19.24 -0.02 9.40
N LEU A 34 -18.74 -0.20 8.19
CA LEU A 34 -19.56 -0.39 6.99
C LEU A 34 -20.38 -1.69 7.07
N PRO A 35 -21.65 -1.69 6.56
CA PRO A 35 -22.58 -2.81 6.71
C PRO A 35 -22.39 -3.92 5.68
N HIS A 36 -21.37 -3.85 4.84
CA HIS A 36 -21.14 -4.73 3.71
C HIS A 36 -20.71 -6.13 4.12
N SER A 37 -21.00 -7.10 3.24
CA SER A 37 -20.60 -8.50 3.34
C SER A 37 -19.62 -8.87 2.21
N PHE A 38 -19.08 -10.09 2.27
CA PHE A 38 -18.25 -10.67 1.21
C PHE A 38 -18.90 -10.58 -0.18
N ASP A 39 -20.23 -10.84 -0.28
CA ASP A 39 -20.93 -10.93 -1.56
C ASP A 39 -21.22 -9.55 -2.17
N ASN A 40 -21.42 -8.52 -1.35
CA ASN A 40 -21.88 -7.21 -1.82
C ASN A 40 -20.83 -6.08 -1.73
N ALA A 41 -19.68 -6.31 -1.11
CA ALA A 41 -18.59 -5.35 -1.14
C ALA A 41 -17.92 -5.29 -2.52
N VAL A 42 -17.69 -4.09 -3.04
CA VAL A 42 -16.93 -3.87 -4.28
C VAL A 42 -15.43 -4.06 -4.05
N LEU A 43 -14.93 -3.63 -2.90
CA LEU A 43 -13.53 -3.79 -2.51
C LEU A 43 -13.38 -4.95 -1.52
N HIS A 44 -12.54 -5.93 -1.87
CA HIS A 44 -12.04 -6.92 -0.94
C HIS A 44 -10.69 -6.46 -0.38
N VAL A 45 -10.58 -6.47 0.93
CA VAL A 45 -9.36 -6.12 1.66
C VAL A 45 -8.72 -7.39 2.18
N HIS A 46 -7.43 -7.57 1.91
CA HIS A 46 -6.63 -8.66 2.44
C HIS A 46 -5.61 -8.12 3.44
N GLU A 47 -5.52 -8.75 4.58
CA GLU A 47 -4.56 -8.44 5.62
C GLU A 47 -3.36 -9.38 5.53
N ILE A 48 -2.15 -8.83 5.64
CA ILE A 48 -0.90 -9.58 5.66
C ILE A 48 -0.06 -9.17 6.89
N PRO A 49 -0.45 -9.64 8.10
CA PRO A 49 0.14 -9.22 9.37
C PRO A 49 1.51 -9.86 9.58
N THR A 50 2.47 -9.53 8.71
CA THR A 50 3.83 -10.06 8.78
C THR A 50 4.87 -8.95 8.69
N ALA A 51 5.88 -8.98 9.57
CA ALA A 51 6.97 -8.03 9.63
C ALA A 51 8.31 -8.74 9.91
N ILE A 52 8.60 -9.78 9.10
CA ILE A 52 9.71 -10.71 9.33
C ILE A 52 11.06 -10.00 9.30
N THR A 53 11.27 -9.11 8.32
CA THR A 53 12.59 -8.53 8.01
C THR A 53 12.80 -7.11 8.54
N VAL A 54 11.86 -6.58 9.33
CA VAL A 54 11.98 -5.24 9.92
C VAL A 54 13.19 -5.17 10.85
N SER A 55 14.07 -4.21 10.61
CA SER A 55 15.29 -3.98 11.39
C SER A 55 15.19 -2.85 12.40
N GLY A 56 14.16 -2.01 12.28
CA GLY A 56 13.89 -0.86 13.16
C GLY A 56 12.85 -1.15 14.24
N THR A 57 11.91 -0.22 14.43
CA THR A 57 10.82 -0.37 15.39
C THR A 57 9.95 -1.56 15.00
N LYS A 58 9.71 -2.46 15.95
CA LYS A 58 8.83 -3.64 15.80
C LYS A 58 7.36 -3.23 15.92
N GLY A 59 6.46 -4.06 15.39
CA GLY A 59 5.01 -3.90 15.57
C GLY A 59 4.24 -3.60 14.28
N ALA A 60 4.91 -3.58 13.12
CA ALA A 60 4.22 -3.38 11.85
C ALA A 60 3.25 -4.54 11.51
N GLU A 61 3.49 -5.76 12.04
CA GLU A 61 2.56 -6.89 11.98
C GLU A 61 1.18 -6.58 12.57
N ASP A 62 1.11 -5.65 13.51
CA ASP A 62 -0.14 -5.17 14.12
C ASP A 62 -0.83 -4.07 13.29
N GLY A 63 -0.23 -3.66 12.17
CA GLY A 63 -0.72 -2.63 11.26
C GLY A 63 -2.19 -2.84 10.85
N PRO A 64 -2.59 -4.02 10.35
CA PRO A 64 -3.98 -4.28 9.97
C PRO A 64 -4.96 -4.04 11.11
N ALA A 65 -4.69 -4.58 12.30
CA ALA A 65 -5.53 -4.39 13.50
C ALA A 65 -5.57 -2.91 13.94
N GLY A 66 -4.44 -2.21 13.80
CA GLY A 66 -4.35 -0.78 14.09
C GLY A 66 -5.18 0.08 13.14
N LEU A 67 -5.14 -0.20 11.83
CA LEU A 67 -5.96 0.48 10.84
C LEU A 67 -7.44 0.21 11.09
N ALA A 68 -7.83 -1.03 11.37
CA ALA A 68 -9.20 -1.38 11.71
C ALA A 68 -9.70 -0.59 12.93
N LYS A 69 -8.86 -0.40 13.94
CA LYS A 69 -9.18 0.44 15.10
C LYS A 69 -9.29 1.92 14.73
N GLY A 70 -8.35 2.47 13.97
CA GLY A 70 -8.36 3.86 13.50
C GLY A 70 -9.56 4.17 12.62
N SER A 71 -9.98 3.23 11.78
CA SER A 71 -11.11 3.40 10.86
C SER A 71 -12.42 3.73 11.56
N LYS A 72 -12.59 3.36 12.82
CA LYS A 72 -13.79 3.68 13.60
C LYS A 72 -13.89 5.15 14.00
N SER A 73 -12.84 5.93 13.82
CA SER A 73 -12.76 7.35 14.16
C SER A 73 -12.77 8.26 12.92
N ILE A 74 -12.91 7.69 11.72
CA ILE A 74 -12.87 8.44 10.46
C ILE A 74 -14.28 8.76 9.99
N GLU A 75 -14.52 10.04 9.69
CA GLU A 75 -15.73 10.49 9.03
C GLU A 75 -15.73 10.09 7.56
N LEU A 76 -16.80 9.44 7.10
CA LEU A 76 -16.91 8.91 5.73
C LEU A 76 -17.42 9.95 4.74
N THR A 77 -17.94 11.07 5.23
CA THR A 77 -18.42 12.21 4.45
C THR A 77 -17.61 13.45 4.76
N SER A 78 -17.23 14.19 3.75
CA SER A 78 -16.56 15.49 3.87
C SER A 78 -16.71 16.24 2.57
N GLU A 79 -16.29 17.50 2.53
CA GLU A 79 -16.23 18.29 1.30
C GLU A 79 -15.32 17.70 0.21
N GLN A 80 -14.46 16.73 0.57
CA GLN A 80 -13.56 16.05 -0.35
C GLN A 80 -14.17 14.78 -0.96
N TYR A 81 -15.22 14.25 -0.37
CA TYR A 81 -15.87 13.01 -0.78
C TYR A 81 -17.33 13.24 -1.12
N ARG A 82 -17.83 12.45 -2.04
CA ARG A 82 -19.27 12.39 -2.31
C ARG A 82 -20.00 11.76 -1.12
N ASP A 83 -21.24 12.15 -0.89
CA ASP A 83 -22.07 11.58 0.19
C ASP A 83 -22.30 10.06 0.03
N ASP A 84 -22.18 9.56 -1.20
CA ASP A 84 -22.35 8.15 -1.55
C ASP A 84 -21.03 7.38 -1.68
N ALA A 85 -19.90 7.97 -1.30
CA ALA A 85 -18.56 7.39 -1.43
C ALA A 85 -18.38 6.04 -0.73
N TRP A 86 -19.10 5.80 0.35
CA TRP A 86 -19.08 4.59 1.16
C TRP A 86 -19.89 3.42 0.57
N ILE A 87 -20.86 3.70 -0.32
CA ILE A 87 -21.86 2.73 -0.83
C ILE A 87 -21.23 1.55 -1.60
N PRO A 88 -20.16 1.69 -2.40
CA PRO A 88 -19.51 0.52 -3.01
C PRO A 88 -19.05 -0.52 -1.99
N GLY A 89 -18.59 -0.07 -0.83
CA GLY A 89 -18.29 -0.89 0.33
C GLY A 89 -16.98 -1.65 0.29
N MET A 90 -16.59 -2.09 1.47
CA MET A 90 -15.39 -2.88 1.71
C MET A 90 -15.73 -4.11 2.54
N TRP A 91 -15.01 -5.21 2.29
CA TRP A 91 -15.04 -6.41 3.10
C TRP A 91 -13.61 -6.85 3.41
N VAL A 92 -13.32 -7.05 4.69
CA VAL A 92 -12.04 -7.62 5.13
C VAL A 92 -12.17 -9.14 5.10
N ASN A 93 -11.33 -9.76 4.27
CA ASN A 93 -11.30 -11.22 4.16
C ASN A 93 -10.64 -11.83 5.40
N GLU A 94 -10.99 -13.07 5.68
CA GLU A 94 -10.31 -13.82 6.74
C GLU A 94 -8.83 -13.96 6.42
N THR A 95 -8.00 -13.64 7.41
CA THR A 95 -6.54 -13.81 7.32
C THR A 95 -6.20 -15.28 7.46
N ASP A 96 -5.35 -15.81 6.57
CA ASP A 96 -4.88 -17.19 6.66
C ASP A 96 -4.12 -17.38 7.98
N PRO A 97 -4.55 -18.33 8.84
CA PRO A 97 -3.92 -18.51 10.16
C PRO A 97 -2.44 -18.94 10.07
N GLU A 98 -1.99 -19.53 8.96
CA GLU A 98 -0.58 -19.90 8.74
C GLU A 98 0.33 -18.66 8.75
N LEU A 99 -0.17 -17.48 8.39
CA LEU A 99 0.62 -16.24 8.37
C LEU A 99 1.19 -15.87 9.74
N HIS A 100 0.45 -16.14 10.81
CA HIS A 100 0.91 -15.88 12.18
C HIS A 100 2.11 -16.77 12.54
N ASP A 101 2.04 -18.06 12.21
CA ASP A 101 3.12 -19.00 12.51
C ASP A 101 4.34 -18.72 11.64
N LEU A 102 4.14 -18.38 10.35
CA LEU A 102 5.20 -17.98 9.44
C LEU A 102 5.88 -16.69 9.92
N HIS A 103 5.12 -15.69 10.33
CA HIS A 103 5.65 -14.46 10.90
C HIS A 103 6.53 -14.74 12.11
N LYS A 104 5.99 -15.43 13.11
CA LYS A 104 6.72 -15.75 14.35
C LYS A 104 8.01 -16.50 14.05
N LYS A 105 7.91 -17.59 13.28
CA LYS A 105 9.09 -18.40 12.92
C LYS A 105 10.13 -17.60 12.15
N GLY A 106 9.69 -16.83 11.14
CA GLY A 106 10.60 -16.03 10.34
C GLY A 106 11.27 -14.93 11.15
N ARG A 107 10.52 -14.30 12.08
CA ARG A 107 11.04 -13.27 12.98
C ARG A 107 12.07 -13.80 13.94
N ASP A 108 11.81 -14.92 14.59
CA ASP A 108 12.75 -15.57 15.51
C ASP A 108 14.09 -15.88 14.80
N ILE A 109 14.04 -16.42 13.57
CA ILE A 109 15.23 -16.71 12.75
C ILE A 109 15.94 -15.43 12.33
N PHE A 110 15.19 -14.36 11.96
CA PHE A 110 15.78 -13.10 11.55
C PHE A 110 16.53 -12.43 12.72
N GLU A 111 15.98 -12.44 13.92
CA GLU A 111 16.64 -11.91 15.12
C GLU A 111 17.92 -12.69 15.44
N GLU A 112 17.89 -14.00 15.39
CA GLU A 112 19.11 -14.83 15.55
C GLU A 112 20.16 -14.50 14.49
N MET A 113 19.73 -14.27 13.25
CA MET A 113 20.63 -13.96 12.12
C MET A 113 21.33 -12.62 12.30
N ILE A 114 20.60 -11.56 12.65
CA ILE A 114 21.19 -10.21 12.79
C ILE A 114 22.10 -10.07 14.01
N ASP A 115 21.88 -10.89 15.04
CA ASP A 115 22.73 -10.93 16.24
C ASP A 115 24.00 -11.77 16.03
N SER A 116 24.08 -12.51 14.92
CA SER A 116 25.20 -13.40 14.61
C SER A 116 26.31 -12.68 13.84
N ASN A 117 27.57 -12.91 14.25
CA ASN A 117 28.76 -12.47 13.50
C ASN A 117 29.36 -13.60 12.63
N LEU A 118 28.65 -14.73 12.45
CA LEU A 118 29.13 -15.91 11.76
C LEU A 118 28.50 -16.01 10.36
N ASP A 119 29.28 -15.85 9.31
CA ASP A 119 28.82 -15.86 7.92
C ASP A 119 27.97 -17.07 7.56
N HIS A 120 28.32 -18.27 8.05
CA HIS A 120 27.57 -19.49 7.77
C HIS A 120 26.17 -19.50 8.46
N VAL A 121 26.02 -18.83 9.60
CA VAL A 121 24.73 -18.67 10.28
C VAL A 121 23.87 -17.70 9.49
N VAL A 122 24.44 -16.56 9.07
CA VAL A 122 23.75 -15.57 8.23
C VAL A 122 23.31 -16.22 6.92
N GLU A 123 24.16 -16.97 6.23
CA GLU A 123 23.81 -17.65 4.98
C GLU A 123 22.71 -18.70 5.16
N TYR A 124 22.79 -19.50 6.23
CA TYR A 124 21.79 -20.54 6.50
C TYR A 124 20.44 -19.93 6.87
N ASN A 125 20.42 -18.95 7.77
CA ASN A 125 19.20 -18.32 8.25
C ASN A 125 18.53 -17.47 7.15
N SER A 126 19.29 -16.74 6.33
CA SER A 126 18.73 -15.98 5.22
C SER A 126 18.00 -16.86 4.19
N ARG A 127 18.50 -18.08 3.93
CA ARG A 127 17.79 -19.04 3.08
C ARG A 127 16.45 -19.47 3.68
N GLN A 128 16.43 -19.80 4.98
CA GLN A 128 15.18 -20.18 5.66
C GLN A 128 14.15 -19.03 5.65
N ILE A 129 14.60 -17.79 5.90
CA ILE A 129 13.75 -16.62 5.87
C ILE A 129 13.19 -16.40 4.47
N ASN A 130 14.01 -16.52 3.41
CA ASN A 130 13.54 -16.42 2.03
C ASN A 130 12.45 -17.47 1.71
N GLU A 131 12.60 -18.72 2.16
CA GLU A 131 11.59 -19.76 1.99
C GLU A 131 10.29 -19.42 2.74
N ILE A 132 10.38 -18.84 3.93
CA ILE A 132 9.22 -18.40 4.71
C ILE A 132 8.50 -17.23 4.02
N CYS A 133 9.25 -16.21 3.61
CA CYS A 133 8.70 -15.06 2.89
C CYS A 133 8.07 -15.48 1.55
N GLU A 134 8.62 -16.47 0.85
CA GLU A 134 8.02 -17.02 -0.36
C GLU A 134 6.66 -17.68 -0.09
N LYS A 135 6.51 -18.39 1.03
CA LYS A 135 5.21 -18.92 1.45
C LYS A 135 4.20 -17.82 1.75
N VAL A 136 4.62 -16.76 2.47
CA VAL A 136 3.79 -15.57 2.73
C VAL A 136 3.33 -14.96 1.39
N ASN A 137 4.24 -14.77 0.44
CA ASN A 137 3.92 -14.25 -0.88
C ASN A 137 2.93 -15.14 -1.65
N ASN A 138 3.07 -16.46 -1.56
CA ASN A 138 2.18 -17.42 -2.23
C ASN A 138 0.77 -17.40 -1.62
N ILE A 139 0.63 -17.27 -0.31
CA ILE A 139 -0.65 -17.12 0.37
C ILE A 139 -1.35 -15.85 -0.13
N LEU A 140 -0.69 -14.71 -0.09
CA LEU A 140 -1.26 -13.44 -0.55
C LEU A 140 -1.61 -13.48 -2.05
N GLU A 141 -0.73 -14.06 -2.90
CA GLU A 141 -1.00 -14.21 -4.34
C GLU A 141 -2.26 -15.05 -4.58
N ARG A 142 -2.45 -16.15 -3.85
CA ARG A 142 -3.64 -17.00 -3.92
C ARG A 142 -4.91 -16.21 -3.55
N ASP A 143 -4.87 -15.53 -2.42
CA ASP A 143 -6.06 -14.89 -1.85
C ASP A 143 -6.51 -13.67 -2.67
N VAL A 144 -5.56 -12.83 -3.07
CA VAL A 144 -5.82 -11.71 -3.98
C VAL A 144 -6.32 -12.22 -5.34
N THR A 145 -5.71 -13.30 -5.88
CA THR A 145 -6.17 -13.91 -7.15
C THR A 145 -7.61 -14.38 -7.04
N ASN A 146 -8.03 -14.95 -5.91
CA ASN A 146 -9.41 -15.42 -5.71
C ASN A 146 -10.40 -14.24 -5.73
N SER A 147 -10.11 -13.14 -5.06
CA SER A 147 -10.95 -11.93 -5.09
C SER A 147 -11.03 -11.30 -6.48
N LEU A 148 -9.90 -11.24 -7.21
CA LEU A 148 -9.87 -10.73 -8.60
C LEU A 148 -10.68 -11.61 -9.57
N LYS A 149 -10.69 -12.93 -9.40
CA LYS A 149 -11.53 -13.86 -10.16
C LYS A 149 -13.02 -13.64 -9.92
N LEU A 150 -13.40 -13.23 -8.72
CA LEU A 150 -14.77 -12.83 -8.38
C LEU A 150 -15.12 -11.44 -8.92
N ASN A 151 -14.25 -10.85 -9.72
CA ASN A 151 -14.41 -9.50 -10.25
C ASN A 151 -14.48 -8.41 -9.17
N ARG A 152 -13.83 -8.59 -8.03
CA ARG A 152 -13.70 -7.57 -7.00
C ARG A 152 -12.47 -6.70 -7.25
N LEU A 153 -12.51 -5.46 -6.80
CA LEU A 153 -11.31 -4.65 -6.60
C LEU A 153 -10.60 -5.14 -5.34
N VAL A 154 -9.31 -4.93 -5.25
CA VAL A 154 -8.53 -5.46 -4.13
C VAL A 154 -7.62 -4.39 -3.55
N ALA A 155 -7.57 -4.33 -2.22
CA ALA A 155 -6.56 -3.63 -1.46
C ALA A 155 -5.88 -4.58 -0.47
N VAL A 156 -4.65 -4.26 -0.09
CA VAL A 156 -3.88 -5.01 0.91
C VAL A 156 -3.52 -4.07 2.06
N ILE A 157 -3.70 -4.54 3.28
CA ILE A 157 -3.14 -3.91 4.47
C ILE A 157 -1.98 -4.78 4.93
N GLY A 158 -0.76 -4.28 4.73
CA GLY A 158 0.45 -5.00 5.06
C GLY A 158 0.89 -4.82 6.51
N GLY A 159 1.82 -5.68 6.89
CA GLY A 159 2.75 -5.43 7.95
C GLY A 159 3.95 -4.66 7.39
N CYS A 160 5.10 -5.32 7.18
CA CYS A 160 6.22 -4.68 6.49
C CYS A 160 6.02 -4.64 4.96
N HIS A 161 6.67 -3.67 4.32
CA HIS A 161 6.57 -3.46 2.87
C HIS A 161 7.00 -4.69 2.05
N GLY A 162 7.92 -5.52 2.57
CA GLY A 162 8.38 -6.76 1.92
C GLY A 162 7.30 -7.82 1.72
N SER A 163 6.13 -7.71 2.38
CA SER A 163 5.08 -8.74 2.34
C SER A 163 4.08 -8.60 1.18
N ILE A 164 4.16 -7.54 0.36
CA ILE A 164 3.14 -7.24 -0.66
C ILE A 164 3.37 -7.92 -2.02
N PHE A 165 4.53 -8.53 -2.26
CA PHE A 165 4.90 -9.06 -3.58
C PHE A 165 3.82 -9.96 -4.19
N GLY A 166 3.24 -10.87 -3.40
CA GLY A 166 2.17 -11.77 -3.83
C GLY A 166 0.93 -11.03 -4.34
N GLY A 167 0.57 -9.92 -3.70
CA GLY A 167 -0.55 -9.06 -4.10
C GLY A 167 -0.32 -8.42 -5.47
N VAL A 168 0.83 -7.81 -5.68
CA VAL A 168 1.20 -7.21 -6.99
C VAL A 168 1.27 -8.28 -8.08
N LYS A 169 1.85 -9.44 -7.77
CA LYS A 169 1.93 -10.58 -8.71
C LYS A 169 0.55 -11.11 -9.11
N ALA A 170 -0.40 -11.13 -8.17
CA ALA A 170 -1.78 -11.49 -8.48
C ALA A 170 -2.42 -10.49 -9.46
N HIS A 171 -2.23 -9.19 -9.28
CA HIS A 171 -2.71 -8.16 -10.22
C HIS A 171 -2.12 -8.33 -11.62
N ALA A 172 -0.87 -8.76 -11.73
CA ALA A 172 -0.21 -9.00 -13.02
C ALA A 172 -0.86 -10.12 -13.85
N LYS A 173 -1.64 -11.02 -13.23
CA LYS A 173 -2.42 -12.06 -13.97
C LYS A 173 -3.63 -11.50 -14.69
N PHE A 174 -4.11 -10.32 -14.30
CA PHE A 174 -5.34 -9.69 -14.80
C PHE A 174 -5.09 -8.38 -15.54
N ASN A 175 -3.85 -7.90 -15.56
CA ASN A 175 -3.44 -6.66 -16.20
C ASN A 175 -2.18 -6.89 -17.05
N GLU A 176 -2.25 -6.64 -18.35
CA GLU A 176 -1.13 -6.87 -19.28
C GLU A 176 0.05 -5.90 -19.03
N SER A 177 -0.27 -4.69 -18.58
CA SER A 177 0.72 -3.68 -18.24
C SER A 177 0.18 -2.64 -17.27
N PHE A 178 0.98 -2.31 -16.26
CA PHE A 178 0.67 -1.24 -15.30
C PHE A 178 1.97 -0.65 -14.73
N SER A 179 1.85 0.49 -14.08
CA SER A 179 2.96 1.11 -13.34
C SER A 179 2.67 1.07 -11.85
N ILE A 180 3.72 1.18 -11.05
CA ILE A 180 3.60 1.37 -9.61
C ILE A 180 3.89 2.83 -9.29
N LEU A 181 3.02 3.46 -8.52
CA LEU A 181 3.31 4.66 -7.76
C LEU A 181 3.58 4.23 -6.32
N THR A 182 4.81 4.41 -5.85
CA THR A 182 5.12 4.23 -4.42
C THR A 182 5.34 5.58 -3.74
N VAL A 183 4.79 5.73 -2.54
CA VAL A 183 5.07 6.85 -1.64
C VAL A 183 5.77 6.28 -0.42
N ASP A 184 7.00 6.75 -0.15
CA ASP A 184 7.92 6.09 0.76
C ASP A 184 9.06 7.05 1.15
N ALA A 185 9.67 6.85 2.31
CA ALA A 185 10.94 7.47 2.66
C ALA A 185 12.14 6.82 1.96
N HIS A 186 12.00 5.54 1.59
CA HIS A 186 13.06 4.66 1.10
C HIS A 186 12.84 4.30 -0.38
N LEU A 187 13.89 3.83 -1.05
CA LEU A 187 13.78 3.35 -2.44
C LEU A 187 13.32 1.91 -2.53
N ASP A 188 13.64 1.09 -1.55
CA ASP A 188 13.38 -0.35 -1.52
C ASP A 188 13.90 -1.12 -2.74
N LEU A 189 15.03 -0.63 -3.27
CA LEU A 189 15.67 -1.13 -4.48
C LEU A 189 16.96 -1.91 -4.21
N ARG A 190 17.22 -2.33 -2.98
CA ARG A 190 18.35 -3.21 -2.66
C ARG A 190 18.20 -4.56 -3.36
N LEU A 191 19.30 -5.21 -3.68
CA LEU A 191 19.29 -6.57 -4.22
C LEU A 191 18.79 -7.57 -3.17
N ALA A 192 19.25 -7.38 -1.94
CA ALA A 192 18.86 -8.09 -0.74
C ALA A 192 19.21 -7.23 0.46
N TYR A 193 18.61 -7.49 1.60
CA TYR A 193 18.97 -6.88 2.87
C TYR A 193 19.36 -7.97 3.86
N GLU A 194 20.57 -7.87 4.42
CA GLU A 194 21.15 -8.91 5.28
C GLU A 194 21.05 -10.34 4.68
N GLY A 195 21.26 -10.47 3.37
CA GLY A 195 21.14 -11.74 2.63
C GLY A 195 19.70 -12.17 2.33
N VAL A 196 18.70 -11.45 2.82
CA VAL A 196 17.28 -11.76 2.57
C VAL A 196 16.80 -11.03 1.32
N LYS A 197 16.42 -11.79 0.28
CA LYS A 197 15.86 -11.28 -0.97
C LYS A 197 14.49 -10.63 -0.74
N TRP A 198 13.61 -11.29 -0.02
CA TRP A 198 12.21 -10.86 0.22
C TRP A 198 12.11 -9.92 1.43
N SER A 199 12.96 -8.91 1.47
CA SER A 199 13.00 -7.91 2.53
C SER A 199 12.19 -6.66 2.17
N HIS A 200 11.77 -5.89 3.18
CA HIS A 200 11.17 -4.58 3.00
C HIS A 200 12.06 -3.67 2.12
N ALA A 201 13.37 -3.64 2.34
CA ALA A 201 14.32 -2.80 1.60
C ALA A 201 14.61 -3.24 0.14
N SER A 202 13.99 -4.33 -0.34
CA SER A 202 14.24 -4.89 -1.68
C SER A 202 12.96 -5.15 -2.48
N ILE A 203 11.81 -4.84 -1.94
CA ILE A 203 10.52 -5.18 -2.53
C ILE A 203 10.32 -4.58 -3.92
N MET A 204 10.64 -3.30 -4.12
CA MET A 204 10.44 -2.62 -5.41
C MET A 204 11.38 -3.19 -6.48
N ARG A 205 12.61 -3.57 -6.11
CA ARG A 205 13.53 -4.26 -7.03
C ARG A 205 13.02 -5.63 -7.45
N ASN A 206 12.51 -6.41 -6.50
CA ASN A 206 11.95 -7.73 -6.79
C ASN A 206 10.74 -7.63 -7.73
N ILE A 207 9.84 -6.68 -7.49
CA ILE A 207 8.69 -6.43 -8.34
C ILE A 207 9.13 -6.06 -9.77
N LEU A 208 10.06 -5.12 -9.94
CA LEU A 208 10.56 -4.71 -11.25
C LEU A 208 11.27 -5.84 -12.00
N THR A 209 11.91 -6.76 -11.27
CA THR A 209 12.69 -7.85 -11.86
C THR A 209 11.80 -9.04 -12.24
N GLU A 210 10.85 -9.40 -11.40
CA GLU A 210 10.10 -10.65 -11.54
C GLU A 210 8.70 -10.51 -12.14
N ILE A 211 8.18 -9.27 -12.20
CA ILE A 211 6.84 -9.01 -12.74
C ILE A 211 6.95 -8.15 -14.01
N PRO A 212 7.08 -8.75 -15.20
CA PRO A 212 7.29 -8.02 -16.45
C PRO A 212 6.11 -7.15 -16.88
N GLN A 213 4.93 -7.34 -16.28
CA GLN A 213 3.76 -6.49 -16.45
C GLN A 213 3.94 -5.11 -15.80
N VAL A 214 4.79 -4.98 -14.78
CA VAL A 214 5.16 -3.69 -14.19
C VAL A 214 6.14 -2.97 -15.11
N LYS A 215 5.65 -1.95 -15.80
CA LYS A 215 6.42 -1.22 -16.81
C LYS A 215 7.25 -0.10 -16.24
N HIS A 216 6.78 0.52 -15.17
CA HIS A 216 7.44 1.68 -14.58
C HIS A 216 7.19 1.75 -13.08
N LEU A 217 8.17 2.23 -12.35
CA LEU A 217 8.11 2.60 -10.93
C LEU A 217 8.29 4.11 -10.80
N THR A 218 7.35 4.78 -10.19
CA THR A 218 7.46 6.18 -9.78
C THR A 218 7.50 6.24 -8.25
N SER A 219 8.65 6.63 -7.68
CA SER A 219 8.88 6.70 -6.23
C SER A 219 8.85 8.16 -5.77
N VAL A 220 8.05 8.45 -4.75
CA VAL A 220 7.78 9.82 -4.26
C VAL A 220 8.05 9.92 -2.76
N GLY A 221 8.67 11.01 -2.32
CA GLY A 221 8.96 11.25 -0.90
C GLY A 221 10.33 10.74 -0.45
N ILE A 222 11.11 10.20 -1.39
CA ILE A 222 12.37 9.50 -1.11
C ILE A 222 13.39 10.44 -0.47
N ARG A 223 13.91 10.01 0.68
CA ARG A 223 14.87 10.81 1.48
C ARG A 223 15.93 10.01 2.22
N SER A 224 15.84 8.66 2.15
CA SER A 224 16.87 7.73 2.61
C SER A 224 17.21 6.74 1.50
N THR A 225 18.49 6.67 1.09
CA THR A 225 18.90 5.86 -0.07
C THR A 225 20.30 5.29 0.07
N GLY A 226 20.52 4.04 -0.33
CA GLY A 226 21.84 3.45 -0.51
C GLY A 226 22.54 3.93 -1.80
N ALA A 227 23.87 3.79 -1.87
CA ALA A 227 24.63 4.15 -3.07
C ALA A 227 24.34 3.19 -4.24
N ASP A 228 24.18 1.90 -3.95
CA ASP A 228 23.81 0.84 -4.88
C ASP A 228 22.39 1.04 -5.45
N GLU A 229 21.45 1.46 -4.63
CA GLU A 229 20.08 1.79 -5.07
C GLU A 229 20.09 2.97 -6.05
N ARG A 230 20.81 4.07 -5.72
CA ARG A 230 20.95 5.20 -6.63
C ARG A 230 21.65 4.82 -7.94
N GLN A 231 22.60 3.88 -7.91
CA GLN A 231 23.21 3.36 -9.11
C GLN A 231 22.21 2.56 -9.94
N TYR A 232 21.41 1.71 -9.31
CA TYR A 232 20.35 0.95 -9.98
C TYR A 232 19.32 1.86 -10.64
N VAL A 233 18.92 2.95 -9.97
CA VAL A 233 18.03 3.98 -10.57
C VAL A 233 18.65 4.58 -11.84
N LYS A 234 19.95 4.95 -11.81
CA LYS A 234 20.65 5.52 -13.00
C LYS A 234 20.71 4.55 -14.16
N GLU A 235 20.91 3.26 -13.90
CA GLU A 235 20.97 2.20 -14.90
C GLU A 235 19.60 1.86 -15.50
N ASN A 236 18.52 2.17 -14.77
CA ASN A 236 17.14 1.85 -15.13
C ASN A 236 16.25 3.09 -15.27
N LYS A 237 16.83 4.24 -15.65
CA LYS A 237 16.12 5.54 -15.76
C LYS A 237 14.89 5.53 -16.67
N ASP A 238 14.83 4.60 -17.62
CA ASP A 238 13.69 4.46 -18.53
C ASP A 238 12.49 3.75 -17.86
N ARG A 239 12.74 3.09 -16.72
CA ARG A 239 11.72 2.34 -15.94
C ARG A 239 11.50 2.87 -14.53
N ILE A 240 12.34 3.82 -14.07
CA ILE A 240 12.27 4.31 -12.70
C ILE A 240 12.35 5.83 -12.70
N SER A 241 11.35 6.47 -12.13
CA SER A 241 11.33 7.91 -11.82
C SER A 241 11.35 8.10 -10.31
N VAL A 242 12.23 8.98 -9.81
CA VAL A 242 12.35 9.24 -8.37
C VAL A 242 12.17 10.72 -8.08
N PHE A 243 11.24 11.03 -7.19
CA PHE A 243 10.95 12.36 -6.68
C PHE A 243 11.46 12.46 -5.23
N TYR A 244 12.68 12.98 -5.10
CA TYR A 244 13.31 13.15 -3.80
C TYR A 244 12.65 14.27 -2.99
N ASP A 245 12.35 14.02 -1.71
CA ASP A 245 11.68 14.97 -0.81
C ASP A 245 12.41 16.33 -0.77
N SER A 246 13.74 16.32 -0.63
CA SER A 246 14.55 17.55 -0.61
C SER A 246 14.46 18.36 -1.91
N VAL A 247 14.41 17.70 -3.07
CA VAL A 247 14.30 18.36 -4.37
C VAL A 247 12.92 18.96 -4.57
N MET A 248 11.87 18.22 -4.19
CA MET A 248 10.50 18.71 -4.25
C MET A 248 10.30 19.93 -3.35
N ARG A 249 10.80 19.87 -2.10
CA ARG A 249 10.74 21.00 -1.15
C ARG A 249 11.49 22.23 -1.68
N LEU A 250 12.69 22.03 -2.21
CA LEU A 250 13.47 23.13 -2.77
C LEU A 250 12.71 23.85 -3.90
N LYS A 251 12.06 23.09 -4.80
CA LYS A 251 11.26 23.69 -5.88
C LYS A 251 10.03 24.43 -5.39
N MET A 252 9.40 23.94 -4.31
CA MET A 252 8.28 24.65 -3.68
C MET A 252 8.73 25.91 -2.94
N ASP A 253 9.80 25.85 -2.17
CA ASP A 253 10.35 26.97 -1.39
C ASP A 253 10.88 28.08 -2.30
N SER A 254 11.48 27.73 -3.43
CA SER A 254 11.92 28.69 -4.46
C SER A 254 10.78 29.26 -5.30
N GLN A 255 9.52 28.82 -5.06
CA GLN A 255 8.34 29.19 -5.85
C GLN A 255 8.42 28.78 -7.34
N GLU A 256 9.36 27.90 -7.70
CA GLU A 256 9.44 27.34 -9.05
C GLU A 256 8.18 26.51 -9.38
N LYS A 257 7.68 25.73 -8.39
CA LYS A 257 6.46 24.94 -8.52
C LYS A 257 5.65 24.96 -7.22
N ASN A 258 4.34 25.00 -7.35
CA ASN A 258 3.46 24.63 -6.23
C ASN A 258 3.25 23.10 -6.19
N TRP A 259 2.64 22.60 -5.11
CA TRP A 259 2.42 21.16 -4.94
C TRP A 259 1.56 20.54 -6.05
N GLN A 260 0.50 21.25 -6.51
CA GLN A 260 -0.34 20.73 -7.58
C GLN A 260 0.44 20.52 -8.89
N ASN A 261 1.32 21.46 -9.26
CA ASN A 261 2.17 21.32 -10.43
C ASN A 261 3.20 20.20 -10.25
N MET A 262 3.68 19.97 -9.02
CA MET A 262 4.54 18.82 -8.69
C MET A 262 3.78 17.50 -8.88
N CYS A 263 2.52 17.42 -8.45
CA CYS A 263 1.69 16.25 -8.68
C CYS A 263 1.48 15.95 -10.17
N TYR A 264 1.31 16.98 -11.00
CA TYR A 264 1.24 16.79 -12.45
C TYR A 264 2.53 16.19 -13.01
N ASP A 265 3.71 16.69 -12.63
CA ASP A 265 4.99 16.11 -13.08
C ASP A 265 5.13 14.64 -12.63
N ILE A 266 4.75 14.34 -11.40
CA ILE A 266 4.78 12.98 -10.85
C ILE A 266 3.90 12.05 -11.70
N VAL A 267 2.66 12.45 -11.94
CA VAL A 267 1.70 11.62 -12.68
C VAL A 267 2.05 11.52 -14.17
N ASP A 268 2.61 12.56 -14.77
CA ASP A 268 3.13 12.53 -16.16
C ASP A 268 4.32 11.55 -16.32
N SER A 269 5.09 11.32 -15.26
CA SER A 269 6.17 10.31 -15.30
C SER A 269 5.66 8.87 -15.39
N ILE A 270 4.37 8.63 -15.15
CA ILE A 270 3.75 7.31 -15.18
C ILE A 270 3.26 7.01 -16.60
N PRO A 271 3.89 6.10 -17.36
CA PRO A 271 3.57 5.91 -18.77
C PRO A 271 2.27 5.12 -19.03
N THR A 272 1.78 4.36 -18.06
CA THR A 272 0.58 3.51 -18.23
C THR A 272 -0.68 4.21 -17.74
N VAL A 273 -1.83 3.78 -18.24
CA VAL A 273 -3.14 4.18 -17.72
C VAL A 273 -3.39 3.49 -16.38
N ASP A 274 -3.05 2.21 -16.29
CA ASP A 274 -3.24 1.41 -15.09
C ASP A 274 -2.12 1.65 -14.10
N VAL A 275 -2.50 1.92 -12.85
CA VAL A 275 -1.57 2.24 -11.76
C VAL A 275 -1.94 1.42 -10.52
N TYR A 276 -0.96 0.76 -9.95
CA TYR A 276 -1.02 0.19 -8.63
C TYR A 276 -0.36 1.16 -7.64
N ILE A 277 -1.02 1.48 -6.54
CA ILE A 277 -0.46 2.35 -5.50
C ILE A 277 0.12 1.47 -4.41
N SER A 278 1.41 1.63 -4.12
CA SER A 278 2.06 1.01 -2.96
C SER A 278 2.47 2.11 -1.99
N PHE A 279 1.81 2.17 -0.85
CA PHE A 279 2.02 3.24 0.11
C PHE A 279 2.70 2.71 1.36
N ASP A 280 3.94 3.17 1.59
CA ASP A 280 4.60 3.02 2.88
C ASP A 280 4.14 4.15 3.81
N HIS A 281 3.73 3.80 5.03
CA HIS A 281 3.25 4.79 5.99
C HIS A 281 4.31 5.83 6.34
N ASP A 282 5.60 5.46 6.28
CA ASP A 282 6.73 6.36 6.51
C ASP A 282 6.98 7.35 5.37
N GLY A 283 6.33 7.20 4.23
CA GLY A 283 6.25 8.23 3.18
C GLY A 283 5.62 9.52 3.65
N LEU A 284 4.79 9.47 4.71
CA LEU A 284 4.23 10.64 5.39
C LEU A 284 5.26 11.32 6.29
N GLU A 285 4.94 12.53 6.75
CA GLU A 285 5.73 13.22 7.76
C GLU A 285 5.63 12.52 9.13
N VAL A 286 6.72 12.53 9.89
CA VAL A 286 6.85 11.80 11.17
C VAL A 286 5.75 12.15 12.18
N SER A 287 5.15 13.34 12.11
CA SER A 287 4.02 13.73 12.97
C SER A 287 2.76 12.87 12.76
N LEU A 288 2.61 12.30 11.55
CA LEU A 288 1.48 11.43 11.17
C LEU A 288 1.79 9.94 11.38
N CYS A 289 3.06 9.55 11.34
CA CYS A 289 3.53 8.17 11.51
C CYS A 289 4.69 8.06 12.50
N PRO A 290 4.55 8.55 13.75
CA PRO A 290 5.68 8.66 14.69
C PRO A 290 6.30 7.32 15.07
N SER A 291 5.58 6.22 14.92
CA SER A 291 5.98 4.89 15.39
C SER A 291 6.40 3.92 14.27
N THR A 292 6.41 4.36 13.00
CA THR A 292 6.84 3.51 11.88
C THR A 292 8.23 2.87 12.08
N GLY A 293 8.51 1.79 11.34
CA GLY A 293 9.72 0.99 11.49
C GLY A 293 11.02 1.79 11.41
N THR A 294 11.17 2.63 10.39
CA THR A 294 12.38 3.42 10.10
C THR A 294 12.05 4.88 9.79
N PRO A 295 11.61 5.67 10.77
CA PRO A 295 11.18 7.04 10.54
C PRO A 295 12.33 7.92 10.05
N VAL A 296 12.10 8.70 9.01
CA VAL A 296 13.03 9.69 8.45
C VAL A 296 12.36 11.05 8.42
N ALA A 297 13.04 12.09 8.92
CA ALA A 297 12.51 13.46 8.92
C ALA A 297 12.20 13.95 7.49
N GLY A 298 11.09 14.68 7.33
CA GLY A 298 10.53 15.06 6.03
C GLY A 298 9.26 14.27 5.73
N GLY A 299 8.96 14.05 4.47
CA GLY A 299 7.79 13.30 4.01
C GLY A 299 6.58 14.17 3.67
N LEU A 300 5.54 13.57 3.13
CA LEU A 300 4.33 14.25 2.69
C LEU A 300 3.40 14.54 3.87
N SER A 301 2.81 15.73 3.90
CA SER A 301 1.64 15.98 4.74
C SER A 301 0.44 15.16 4.22
N MET A 302 -0.57 14.95 5.04
CA MET A 302 -1.80 14.25 4.64
C MET A 302 -2.45 14.92 3.41
N TRP A 303 -2.51 16.24 3.40
CA TRP A 303 -3.04 16.98 2.26
C TRP A 303 -2.22 16.74 0.98
N GLN A 304 -0.90 16.70 1.08
CA GLN A 304 -0.02 16.43 -0.06
C GLN A 304 -0.22 15.01 -0.61
N ALA A 305 -0.29 14.03 0.25
CA ALA A 305 -0.54 12.63 -0.13
C ALA A 305 -1.90 12.47 -0.83
N LYS A 306 -2.96 13.02 -0.23
CA LYS A 306 -4.32 12.99 -0.79
C LYS A 306 -4.40 13.72 -2.13
N THR A 307 -3.77 14.88 -2.28
CA THR A 307 -3.71 15.64 -3.53
C THR A 307 -3.02 14.85 -4.64
N LEU A 308 -1.91 14.17 -4.34
CA LEU A 308 -1.19 13.34 -5.31
C LEU A 308 -2.08 12.20 -5.83
N ILE A 309 -2.74 11.47 -4.91
CA ILE A 309 -3.62 10.35 -5.28
C ILE A 309 -4.83 10.85 -6.10
N SER A 310 -5.44 11.99 -5.70
CA SER A 310 -6.53 12.61 -6.45
C SER A 310 -6.09 13.05 -7.85
N THR A 311 -4.82 13.48 -8.01
CA THR A 311 -4.28 13.90 -9.31
C THR A 311 -4.18 12.72 -10.30
N LEU A 312 -3.94 11.48 -9.83
CA LEU A 312 -4.04 10.29 -10.68
C LEU A 312 -5.42 10.22 -11.37
N VAL A 313 -6.47 10.40 -10.59
CA VAL A 313 -7.86 10.36 -11.09
C VAL A 313 -8.13 11.52 -12.05
N ALA A 314 -7.74 12.73 -11.68
CA ALA A 314 -7.90 13.93 -12.53
C ALA A 314 -7.20 13.78 -13.88
N MET A 315 -6.03 13.12 -13.91
CA MET A 315 -5.27 12.83 -15.12
C MET A 315 -5.65 11.50 -15.80
N LYS A 316 -6.82 10.94 -15.45
CA LYS A 316 -7.40 9.75 -16.08
C LYS A 316 -6.57 8.48 -15.94
N LYS A 317 -5.74 8.38 -14.91
CA LYS A 317 -5.14 7.11 -14.52
C LYS A 317 -6.21 6.23 -13.84
N ARG A 318 -6.09 4.91 -13.99
CA ARG A 318 -6.99 3.93 -13.41
C ARG A 318 -6.26 3.18 -12.29
N ILE A 319 -6.72 3.36 -11.06
CA ILE A 319 -6.15 2.66 -9.90
C ILE A 319 -6.68 1.22 -9.89
N ILE A 320 -5.81 0.24 -10.15
CA ILE A 320 -6.18 -1.17 -10.27
C ILE A 320 -6.11 -1.95 -8.96
N GLY A 321 -5.38 -1.44 -7.99
CA GLY A 321 -5.16 -1.99 -6.66
C GLY A 321 -4.31 -1.04 -5.84
N PHE A 322 -4.25 -1.25 -4.55
CA PHE A 322 -3.35 -0.52 -3.66
C PHE A 322 -3.01 -1.32 -2.42
N ASP A 323 -1.91 -0.95 -1.78
CA ASP A 323 -1.55 -1.42 -0.44
C ASP A 323 -1.11 -0.27 0.47
N LEU A 324 -1.15 -0.54 1.78
CA LEU A 324 -0.64 0.34 2.83
C LEU A 324 0.15 -0.50 3.84
N ASN A 325 1.40 -0.11 4.07
CA ASN A 325 2.38 -0.89 4.84
C ASN A 325 3.10 -0.06 5.89
N GLU A 326 3.93 -0.71 6.72
CA GLU A 326 4.85 -0.14 7.72
C GLU A 326 4.15 0.68 8.81
N MET A 327 2.84 0.52 8.98
CA MET A 327 2.13 1.17 10.06
C MET A 327 2.34 0.40 11.37
N VAL A 328 3.02 1.03 12.33
CA VAL A 328 3.16 0.56 13.70
C VAL A 328 2.13 1.30 14.56
N PRO A 329 1.04 0.66 15.03
CA PRO A 329 -0.15 1.34 15.54
C PRO A 329 -0.05 1.77 17.02
N THR A 330 1.10 2.32 17.43
CA THR A 330 1.35 2.66 18.83
C THR A 330 0.50 3.85 19.28
N THR A 331 0.46 4.92 18.48
CA THR A 331 -0.29 6.14 18.82
C THR A 331 -1.62 6.22 18.07
N GLN A 332 -2.47 7.16 18.48
CA GLN A 332 -3.70 7.45 17.74
C GLN A 332 -3.39 8.08 16.38
N ASN A 333 -2.32 8.89 16.27
CA ASN A 333 -1.92 9.50 15.01
C ASN A 333 -1.56 8.43 13.97
N ASP A 334 -0.77 7.40 14.34
CA ASP A 334 -0.44 6.28 13.46
C ASP A 334 -1.70 5.63 12.89
N ARG A 335 -2.67 5.33 13.76
CA ARG A 335 -3.90 4.64 13.37
C ARG A 335 -4.83 5.51 12.52
N ASN A 336 -5.02 6.77 12.91
CA ASN A 336 -5.95 7.64 12.23
C ASN A 336 -5.42 8.08 10.85
N SER A 337 -4.13 8.42 10.76
CA SER A 337 -3.52 8.80 9.48
C SER A 337 -3.55 7.66 8.46
N ALA A 338 -3.25 6.43 8.90
CA ALA A 338 -3.35 5.25 8.05
C ALA A 338 -4.79 5.00 7.58
N ALA A 339 -5.77 5.10 8.50
CA ALA A 339 -7.16 4.88 8.15
C ALA A 339 -7.72 5.98 7.24
N GLU A 340 -7.37 7.25 7.47
CA GLU A 340 -7.78 8.37 6.60
C GLU A 340 -7.21 8.20 5.19
N LEU A 341 -5.93 7.85 5.09
CA LEU A 341 -5.25 7.63 3.81
C LEU A 341 -5.85 6.42 3.06
N PHE A 342 -6.10 5.32 3.75
CA PHE A 342 -6.69 4.12 3.16
C PHE A 342 -8.08 4.40 2.59
N TYR A 343 -8.92 5.16 3.31
CA TYR A 343 -10.23 5.57 2.80
C TYR A 343 -10.11 6.48 1.57
N HIS A 344 -9.14 7.39 1.55
CA HIS A 344 -8.91 8.24 0.40
C HIS A 344 -8.45 7.45 -0.84
N MET A 345 -7.56 6.47 -0.67
CA MET A 345 -7.15 5.58 -1.77
C MET A 345 -8.34 4.77 -2.30
N TYR A 346 -9.17 4.24 -1.39
CA TYR A 346 -10.41 3.57 -1.76
C TYR A 346 -11.33 4.48 -2.59
N TYR A 347 -11.61 5.69 -2.10
CA TYR A 347 -12.46 6.65 -2.81
C TYR A 347 -11.93 6.93 -4.22
N CYS A 348 -10.66 7.29 -4.35
CA CYS A 348 -10.03 7.55 -5.63
C CYS A 348 -10.07 6.33 -6.57
N MET A 349 -9.92 5.13 -6.02
CA MET A 349 -10.07 3.90 -6.79
C MET A 349 -11.49 3.75 -7.34
N MET A 350 -12.53 3.95 -6.52
CA MET A 350 -13.94 3.87 -6.95
C MET A 350 -14.24 4.87 -8.08
N VAL A 351 -13.75 6.10 -7.97
CA VAL A 351 -13.92 7.14 -9.01
C VAL A 351 -13.16 6.75 -10.27
N SER A 352 -11.88 6.37 -10.16
CA SER A 352 -11.03 6.01 -11.31
C SER A 352 -11.53 4.80 -12.10
N GLN A 353 -12.25 3.89 -11.44
CA GLN A 353 -12.87 2.72 -12.04
C GLN A 353 -14.28 3.03 -12.63
N GLY A 354 -14.80 4.25 -12.44
CA GLY A 354 -16.11 4.67 -12.92
C GLY A 354 -17.27 3.98 -12.18
N ILE A 355 -17.06 3.53 -10.95
CA ILE A 355 -18.08 2.97 -10.07
C ILE A 355 -18.90 4.12 -9.47
N LEU A 356 -18.22 5.11 -8.91
CA LEU A 356 -18.79 6.40 -8.55
C LEU A 356 -18.67 7.31 -9.79
N LYS A 357 -19.76 7.46 -10.53
CA LYS A 357 -19.85 8.37 -11.69
C LYS A 357 -20.29 9.75 -11.23
N ASP A 358 -19.72 10.79 -11.85
CA ASP A 358 -20.17 12.18 -11.68
C ASP A 358 -21.61 12.38 -12.15
#